data_a42ac1c8dc053868fde4bbb06873e858
#
_entry.id   a42ac1c8dc053868fde4bbb06873e858
#
_cell.length_a   1.000
_cell.length_b   1.000
_cell.length_c   1.000
_cell.angle_alpha   90.00
_cell.angle_beta   90.00
_cell.angle_gamma   90.00
#
_symmetry.space_group_name_H-M   'P 1'
#
loop_
_entity.id
_entity.type
_entity.pdbx_description
1 polymer ?
#
loop_
_entity_poly.entity_id
_entity_poly.type
_entity_poly.pdbx_seq_one_letter_code
_entity_poly.pdbx_strand_id
1 'polypeptide(L)' 'RLYAAAVESVFLEVSEVNEPALALYRRLGFKEVGRRKGYYADGAGGATALVMRLQLR' A
#
# COMPACT_ATOMS: atom_id res chain seq x y z
N ARG A 1 -6.40 0.37 2.27
CA ARG A 1 -7.30 1.45 1.92
C ARG A 1 -6.85 2.12 0.62
N LEU A 2 -7.80 2.37 -0.26
CA LEU A 2 -7.53 2.95 -1.58
C LEU A 2 -8.07 4.37 -1.66
N TYR A 3 -7.29 5.25 -2.22
CA TYR A 3 -7.74 6.62 -2.46
C TYR A 3 -7.00 7.20 -3.65
N ALA A 4 -7.63 8.16 -4.30
CA ALA A 4 -7.04 8.84 -5.44
C ALA A 4 -6.52 10.21 -4.98
N ALA A 5 -5.23 10.43 -5.16
CA ALA A 5 -4.62 11.71 -4.80
C ALA A 5 -4.79 12.72 -5.91
N ALA A 6 -4.88 12.25 -7.14
CA ALA A 6 -5.08 13.07 -8.31
C ALA A 6 -5.53 12.14 -9.42
N VAL A 7 -6.03 12.72 -10.51
CA VAL A 7 -6.45 11.90 -11.63
C VAL A 7 -5.31 11.15 -12.28
N GLU A 8 -4.08 11.48 -11.92
CA GLU A 8 -2.92 10.88 -12.56
C GLU A 8 -2.36 9.69 -11.82
N SER A 9 -2.78 9.47 -10.60
CA SER A 9 -2.26 8.34 -9.85
C SER A 9 -3.24 7.92 -8.76
N VAL A 10 -3.08 6.67 -8.34
CA VAL A 10 -3.90 6.08 -7.30
C VAL A 10 -2.96 5.57 -6.22
N PHE A 11 -3.28 5.87 -4.98
CA PHE A 11 -2.51 5.41 -3.84
C PHE A 11 -3.32 4.43 -3.02
N LEU A 12 -2.63 3.50 -2.38
CA LEU A 12 -3.26 2.61 -1.41
C LEU A 12 -2.26 2.25 -0.33
N GLU A 13 -2.77 1.76 0.78
CA GLU A 13 -1.95 1.28 1.87
C GLU A 13 -2.31 -0.18 2.13
N VAL A 14 -1.29 -1.00 2.31
CA VAL A 14 -1.49 -2.43 2.53
C VAL A 14 -0.48 -2.90 3.54
N SER A 15 -0.91 -3.82 4.41
CA SER A 15 0.00 -4.38 5.42
C SER A 15 1.11 -5.16 4.73
N GLU A 16 2.34 -4.99 5.22
CA GLU A 16 3.47 -5.69 4.63
C GLU A 16 3.38 -7.21 4.77
N VAL A 17 2.57 -7.70 5.71
CA VAL A 17 2.40 -9.13 5.90
C VAL A 17 1.30 -9.71 5.02
N ASN A 18 0.59 -8.87 4.32
CA ASN A 18 -0.51 -9.32 3.47
C ASN A 18 0.05 -9.64 2.08
N GLU A 19 0.76 -10.75 1.98
CA GLU A 19 1.47 -11.10 0.76
C GLU A 19 0.56 -11.29 -0.45
N PRO A 20 -0.62 -11.92 -0.30
CA PRO A 20 -1.51 -12.01 -1.46
C PRO A 20 -1.90 -10.67 -2.03
N ALA A 21 -2.18 -9.70 -1.17
CA ALA A 21 -2.54 -8.37 -1.65
C ALA A 21 -1.37 -7.68 -2.31
N LEU A 22 -0.17 -7.83 -1.72
CA LEU A 22 1.02 -7.23 -2.31
C LEU A 22 1.28 -7.79 -3.71
N ALA A 23 1.15 -9.10 -3.86
CA ALA A 23 1.36 -9.72 -5.17
C ALA A 23 0.34 -9.20 -6.17
N LEU A 24 -0.91 -9.09 -5.74
CA LEU A 24 -1.96 -8.60 -6.63
C LEU A 24 -1.67 -7.18 -7.10
N TYR A 25 -1.35 -6.30 -6.17
CA TYR A 25 -1.15 -4.90 -6.53
C TYR A 25 0.09 -4.71 -7.40
N ARG A 26 1.14 -5.48 -7.13
CA ARG A 26 2.33 -5.41 -7.98
C ARG A 26 2.01 -5.86 -9.40
N ARG A 27 1.17 -6.87 -9.54
CA ARG A 27 0.76 -7.34 -10.86
C ARG A 27 -0.06 -6.30 -11.59
N LEU A 28 -0.81 -5.48 -10.85
CA LEU A 28 -1.58 -4.41 -11.45
C LEU A 28 -0.74 -3.20 -11.83
N GLY A 29 0.51 -3.17 -11.40
CA GLY A 29 1.41 -2.08 -11.75
C GLY A 29 1.71 -1.13 -10.62
N PHE A 30 1.20 -1.40 -9.43
CA PHE A 30 1.50 -0.57 -8.27
C PHE A 30 2.95 -0.76 -7.85
N LYS A 31 3.56 0.33 -7.38
CA LYS A 31 4.92 0.30 -6.88
C LYS A 31 4.95 0.86 -5.47
N GLU A 32 5.83 0.29 -4.65
CA GLU A 32 6.00 0.78 -3.29
C GLU A 32 6.71 2.12 -3.32
N VAL A 33 6.08 3.13 -2.73
CA VAL A 33 6.65 4.47 -2.68
C VAL A 33 6.89 4.95 -1.26
N GLY A 34 6.49 4.17 -0.25
CA GLY A 34 6.73 4.56 1.12
C GLY A 34 6.32 3.48 2.08
N ARG A 35 6.62 3.70 3.35
CA ARG A 35 6.25 2.79 4.43
C ARG A 35 5.78 3.61 5.61
N ARG A 36 4.86 3.05 6.37
CA ARG A 36 4.36 3.68 7.57
C ARG A 36 4.41 2.68 8.70
N LYS A 37 5.42 2.80 9.54
CA LYS A 37 5.62 1.89 10.66
C LYS A 37 4.57 2.09 11.73
N GLY A 38 4.15 0.98 12.34
CA GLY A 38 3.23 1.03 13.45
C GLY A 38 1.84 1.47 13.07
N TYR A 39 1.54 1.44 11.81
CA TYR A 39 0.24 1.87 11.34
C TYR A 39 -0.89 1.01 11.92
N TYR A 40 -0.64 -0.29 12.00
CA TYR A 40 -1.59 -1.23 12.60
C TYR A 40 -1.09 -1.59 13.98
N ALA A 41 -1.30 -0.71 14.93
CA ALA A 41 -0.72 -0.88 16.26
C ALA A 41 -1.68 -1.45 17.27
N ASP A 42 -2.60 -2.26 16.87
CA ASP A 42 -3.66 -2.76 17.75
C ASP A 42 -3.33 -4.14 18.30
N GLY A 43 -2.12 -4.31 18.76
CA GLY A 43 -1.73 -5.57 19.36
C GLY A 43 -1.09 -6.54 18.39
N ALA A 44 -1.02 -6.19 17.16
CA ALA A 44 -0.41 -7.06 16.16
C ALA A 44 1.09 -6.80 16.02
N GLY A 45 1.67 -6.10 16.96
CA GLY A 45 3.09 -5.85 16.93
C GLY A 45 3.50 -4.72 16.03
N GLY A 46 2.58 -3.87 15.67
CA GLY A 46 2.93 -2.70 14.89
C GLY A 46 3.37 -3.03 13.47
N ALA A 47 2.58 -3.81 12.78
CA ALA A 47 2.90 -4.16 11.40
C ALA A 47 3.05 -2.90 10.56
N THR A 48 3.97 -2.95 9.62
CA THR A 48 4.24 -1.82 8.73
C THR A 48 3.24 -1.83 7.58
N ALA A 49 2.71 -0.67 7.26
CA ALA A 49 1.89 -0.51 6.07
C ALA A 49 2.76 -0.01 4.94
N LEU A 50 2.60 -0.60 3.78
CA LEU A 50 3.30 -0.17 2.58
C LEU A 50 2.37 0.75 1.81
N VAL A 51 2.89 1.91 1.42
CA VAL A 51 2.16 2.84 0.59
C VAL A 51 2.54 2.53 -0.86
N MET A 52 1.55 2.22 -1.67
CA MET A 52 1.78 1.85 -3.05
C MET A 52 1.07 2.83 -3.97
N ARG A 53 1.64 3.03 -5.13
CA ARG A 53 1.15 4.00 -6.08
C ARG A 53 1.05 3.37 -7.45
N LEU A 54 -0.05 3.65 -8.14
CA LEU A 54 -0.23 3.29 -9.54
C LEU A 54 -0.23 4.57 -10.36
N GLN A 55 0.69 4.66 -11.28
CA GLN A 55 0.78 5.82 -12.17
C GLN A 55 -0.16 5.59 -13.34
N LEU A 56 -1.13 6.48 -13.51
CA LEU A 56 -2.09 6.36 -14.60
C LEU A 56 -1.65 7.08 -15.86
N ARG A 57 -0.68 7.97 -15.72
CA ARG A 57 -0.20 8.73 -16.87
C ARG A 57 1.29 8.82 -16.90
#